data_7d7b440cbbd778a935b7e065af806ef9
#
_entry.id   7d7b440cbbd778a935b7e065af806ef9
#
_cell.length_a   1.000
_cell.length_b   1.000
_cell.length_c   1.000
_cell.angle_alpha   90.00
_cell.angle_beta   90.00
_cell.angle_gamma   90.00
#
_symmetry.space_group_name_H-M   'P 1'
#
loop_
_entity.id
_entity.type
_entity.pdbx_description
1 polymer ?
#
loop_
_entity_poly.entity_id
_entity_poly.type
_entity_poly.pdbx_seq_one_letter_code
_entity_poly.pdbx_strand_id
1 'polypeptide(L)'
;MNLLIVVSNYPHSGHVYSGAFNERSVLALRRLGHQVDVVAPRPYVPRGLGSLSSRWRSYEKMQTHEVRAQIPVYRPAYWQLPRVGGALWCDRFAYLASVSEIVRRHHHAPYDAILSFNLVGAGGVAWRLGRRLGVPVAGWATGNDVRVAARSSYANAVCRALRAMDLVFYQSRELRDCAAALLKLKPTALAPRRHLVLARGVDVPPAVTPETRRRLRRELAVTDDAVVVLYLGRIAAAKGVFELAHAMISARASAPELICWMVGVKAGFDDSAKLASYLQQDSSPDSASRLIDACPPEKIWDYFAAADIFVFPSHSEGMPNSLLEAMAAGLPALAYAIPPIEEIDDGGALAKVPLHDVEALAQGLVRLAKQPEYRAALARNGRARVQAAFLAADRMAQAAHIIAQILESRARRSAVEGRTVLTVSR
;
A
#
# COMPACT_ATOMS: atom_id res chain seq x y z
N MET A 1 -4.42 20.02 -12.49
CA MET A 1 -3.08 19.66 -12.97
C MET A 1 -3.19 18.46 -13.88
N ASN A 2 -2.26 18.35 -14.83
CA ASN A 2 -2.04 17.16 -15.65
C ASN A 2 -0.86 16.38 -15.05
N LEU A 3 -1.11 15.20 -14.48
CA LEU A 3 -0.16 14.43 -13.68
C LEU A 3 0.23 13.13 -14.40
N LEU A 4 1.52 12.85 -14.46
CA LEU A 4 2.03 11.55 -14.85
C LEU A 4 2.33 10.71 -13.62
N ILE A 5 1.66 9.57 -13.47
CA ILE A 5 1.89 8.65 -12.35
C ILE A 5 2.76 7.49 -12.83
N VAL A 6 3.91 7.28 -12.19
CA VAL A 6 4.80 6.15 -12.49
C VAL A 6 4.69 5.13 -11.35
N VAL A 7 4.38 3.88 -11.69
CA VAL A 7 4.17 2.80 -10.72
C VAL A 7 4.93 1.55 -11.13
N SER A 8 5.36 0.75 -10.15
CA SER A 8 5.97 -0.56 -10.41
C SER A 8 4.93 -1.66 -10.64
N ASN A 9 3.70 -1.47 -10.14
CA ASN A 9 2.58 -2.39 -10.30
C ASN A 9 1.26 -1.62 -10.35
N TYR A 10 0.38 -2.05 -11.24
CA TYR A 10 -0.96 -1.50 -11.42
C TYR A 10 -1.89 -2.63 -11.85
N PRO A 11 -3.16 -2.66 -11.41
CA PRO A 11 -4.07 -3.75 -11.72
C PRO A 11 -4.20 -4.00 -13.23
N HIS A 12 -4.34 -5.26 -13.61
CA HIS A 12 -4.54 -5.69 -15.01
C HIS A 12 -5.39 -6.97 -15.05
N SER A 13 -5.86 -7.35 -16.24
CA SER A 13 -6.79 -8.48 -16.42
C SER A 13 -6.31 -9.83 -15.84
N GLY A 14 -4.99 -10.06 -15.79
CA GLY A 14 -4.42 -11.29 -15.21
C GLY A 14 -4.18 -11.21 -13.69
N HIS A 15 -4.21 -10.00 -13.09
CA HIS A 15 -3.94 -9.77 -11.66
C HIS A 15 -4.62 -8.48 -11.18
N VAL A 16 -5.89 -8.55 -10.90
CA VAL A 16 -6.70 -7.40 -10.45
C VAL A 16 -6.30 -6.85 -9.09
N TYR A 17 -5.63 -7.65 -8.25
CA TYR A 17 -5.15 -7.23 -6.93
C TYR A 17 -3.80 -6.51 -6.95
N SER A 18 -3.02 -6.71 -8.02
CA SER A 18 -1.66 -6.16 -8.08
C SER A 18 -1.69 -4.66 -8.23
N GLY A 19 -1.34 -3.94 -7.17
CA GLY A 19 -1.32 -2.49 -7.17
C GLY A 19 -2.68 -1.82 -7.02
N ALA A 20 -3.72 -2.50 -6.52
CA ALA A 20 -5.03 -1.92 -6.25
C ALA A 20 -4.96 -0.66 -5.38
N PHE A 21 -4.03 -0.63 -4.41
CA PHE A 21 -3.76 0.57 -3.61
C PHE A 21 -3.16 1.74 -4.42
N ASN A 22 -2.45 1.47 -5.53
CA ASN A 22 -1.99 2.51 -6.44
C ASN A 22 -3.15 3.05 -7.27
N GLU A 23 -4.02 2.17 -7.78
CA GLU A 23 -5.23 2.55 -8.49
C GLU A 23 -6.14 3.43 -7.63
N ARG A 24 -6.34 3.08 -6.36
CA ARG A 24 -7.10 3.90 -5.39
C ARG A 24 -6.58 5.34 -5.33
N SER A 25 -5.26 5.51 -5.16
CA SER A 25 -4.64 6.85 -5.11
C SER A 25 -4.81 7.62 -6.42
N VAL A 26 -4.70 6.95 -7.56
CA VAL A 26 -4.91 7.54 -8.89
C VAL A 26 -6.36 7.97 -9.08
N LEU A 27 -7.32 7.13 -8.68
CA LEU A 27 -8.75 7.45 -8.73
C LEU A 27 -9.11 8.63 -7.81
N ALA A 28 -8.49 8.71 -6.63
CA ALA A 28 -8.68 9.84 -5.73
C ALA A 28 -8.20 11.17 -6.38
N LEU A 29 -7.02 11.18 -7.01
CA LEU A 29 -6.53 12.35 -7.74
C LEU A 29 -7.45 12.75 -8.90
N ARG A 30 -8.00 11.76 -9.64
CA ARG A 30 -8.93 12.03 -10.72
C ARG A 30 -10.26 12.62 -10.21
N ARG A 31 -10.80 12.10 -9.09
CA ARG A 31 -12.02 12.65 -8.46
C ARG A 31 -11.83 14.10 -7.99
N LEU A 32 -10.59 14.51 -7.69
CA LEU A 32 -10.22 15.89 -7.38
C LEU A 32 -10.11 16.79 -8.64
N GLY A 33 -10.46 16.29 -9.83
CA GLY A 33 -10.43 17.05 -11.08
C GLY A 33 -9.07 17.12 -11.77
N HIS A 34 -8.07 16.31 -11.35
CA HIS A 34 -6.79 16.24 -12.04
C HIS A 34 -6.89 15.32 -13.26
N GLN A 35 -6.20 15.68 -14.35
CA GLN A 35 -5.93 14.76 -15.46
C GLN A 35 -4.77 13.85 -15.04
N VAL A 36 -4.90 12.55 -15.31
CA VAL A 36 -3.91 11.57 -14.84
C VAL A 36 -3.66 10.53 -15.92
N ASP A 37 -2.40 10.36 -16.28
CA ASP A 37 -1.88 9.23 -17.05
C ASP A 37 -1.05 8.32 -16.15
N VAL A 38 -1.12 7.00 -16.38
CA VAL A 38 -0.35 6.02 -15.63
C VAL A 38 0.68 5.33 -16.52
N VAL A 39 1.92 5.25 -16.03
CA VAL A 39 2.99 4.44 -16.63
C VAL A 39 3.39 3.34 -15.67
N ALA A 40 3.23 2.10 -16.10
CA ALA A 40 3.52 0.89 -15.32
C ALA A 40 4.44 -0.05 -16.12
N PRO A 41 5.75 0.23 -16.24
CA PRO A 41 6.67 -0.59 -17.00
C PRO A 41 6.66 -2.05 -16.54
N ARG A 42 6.68 -2.98 -17.49
CA ARG A 42 6.66 -4.42 -17.22
C ARG A 42 7.87 -5.13 -17.81
N PRO A 43 8.35 -6.22 -17.21
CA PRO A 43 9.35 -7.08 -17.83
C PRO A 43 8.86 -7.58 -19.20
N TYR A 44 9.75 -7.59 -20.17
CA TYR A 44 9.50 -8.25 -21.45
C TYR A 44 9.58 -9.77 -21.26
N VAL A 45 8.58 -10.48 -21.74
CA VAL A 45 8.55 -11.94 -21.78
C VAL A 45 8.40 -12.35 -23.24
N PRO A 46 9.37 -13.09 -23.82
CA PRO A 46 9.23 -13.64 -25.17
C PRO A 46 8.00 -14.55 -25.28
N ARG A 47 7.36 -14.54 -26.46
CA ARG A 47 6.18 -15.37 -26.73
C ARG A 47 6.49 -16.84 -26.47
N GLY A 48 5.57 -17.54 -25.82
CA GLY A 48 5.68 -18.96 -25.45
C GLY A 48 6.37 -19.24 -24.12
N LEU A 49 7.20 -18.34 -23.57
CA LEU A 49 7.82 -18.54 -22.27
C LEU A 49 6.86 -18.32 -21.09
N GLY A 50 5.68 -17.78 -21.32
CA GLY A 50 4.62 -17.69 -20.31
C GLY A 50 4.15 -19.05 -19.78
N SER A 51 4.38 -20.16 -20.49
CA SER A 51 4.09 -21.51 -20.03
C SER A 51 4.94 -21.94 -18.82
N LEU A 52 6.15 -21.40 -18.67
CA LEU A 52 7.11 -21.77 -17.63
C LEU A 52 6.74 -21.20 -16.23
N SER A 53 5.90 -20.16 -16.17
CA SER A 53 5.53 -19.52 -14.91
C SER A 53 4.22 -18.76 -15.04
N SER A 54 3.33 -18.87 -14.05
CA SER A 54 2.08 -18.09 -13.97
C SER A 54 2.34 -16.59 -14.02
N ARG A 55 3.42 -16.12 -13.38
CA ARG A 55 3.86 -14.72 -13.39
C ARG A 55 4.28 -14.29 -14.81
N TRP A 56 5.03 -15.10 -15.53
CA TRP A 56 5.45 -14.79 -16.90
C TRP A 56 4.28 -14.78 -17.87
N ARG A 57 3.35 -15.72 -17.71
CA ARG A 57 2.09 -15.77 -18.47
C ARG A 57 1.27 -14.51 -18.29
N SER A 58 1.23 -13.98 -17.07
CA SER A 58 0.56 -12.72 -16.76
C SER A 58 1.19 -11.54 -17.52
N TYR A 59 2.54 -11.42 -17.52
CA TYR A 59 3.24 -10.36 -18.25
C TYR A 59 3.10 -10.49 -19.77
N GLU A 60 3.14 -11.70 -20.32
CA GLU A 60 2.97 -11.96 -21.75
C GLU A 60 1.61 -11.49 -22.28
N LYS A 61 0.55 -11.71 -21.52
CA LYS A 61 -0.84 -11.34 -21.86
C LYS A 61 -1.17 -9.87 -21.60
N MET A 62 -0.30 -9.12 -20.95
CA MET A 62 -0.57 -7.74 -20.55
C MET A 62 -0.52 -6.80 -21.74
N GLN A 63 -1.58 -6.02 -21.94
CA GLN A 63 -1.66 -5.02 -23.01
C GLN A 63 -0.69 -3.86 -22.75
N THR A 64 -0.07 -3.35 -23.81
CA THR A 64 0.84 -2.20 -23.72
C THR A 64 0.09 -0.90 -23.46
N HIS A 65 -1.10 -0.74 -24.04
CA HIS A 65 -2.01 0.39 -23.81
C HIS A 65 -3.35 -0.15 -23.37
N GLU A 66 -3.89 0.43 -22.33
CA GLU A 66 -5.20 0.09 -21.77
C GLU A 66 -5.84 1.38 -21.23
N VAL A 67 -7.16 1.47 -21.29
CA VAL A 67 -7.94 2.48 -20.56
C VAL A 67 -8.66 1.76 -19.43
N ARG A 68 -8.33 2.12 -18.19
CA ARG A 68 -8.92 1.51 -16.99
C ARG A 68 -9.56 2.59 -16.13
N ALA A 69 -10.85 2.43 -15.84
CA ALA A 69 -11.64 3.45 -15.13
C ALA A 69 -11.45 4.86 -15.72
N GLN A 70 -11.45 4.96 -17.06
CA GLN A 70 -11.22 6.17 -17.86
C GLN A 70 -9.82 6.80 -17.66
N ILE A 71 -8.84 6.04 -17.18
CA ILE A 71 -7.46 6.46 -17.01
C ILE A 71 -6.61 5.74 -18.05
N PRO A 72 -5.85 6.48 -18.88
CA PRO A 72 -4.89 5.88 -19.80
C PRO A 72 -3.75 5.21 -19.02
N VAL A 73 -3.52 3.94 -19.29
CA VAL A 73 -2.44 3.15 -18.68
C VAL A 73 -1.50 2.66 -19.76
N TYR A 74 -0.24 3.06 -19.68
CA TYR A 74 0.83 2.63 -20.59
C TYR A 74 1.77 1.66 -19.87
N ARG A 75 1.97 0.47 -20.45
CA ARG A 75 2.83 -0.59 -19.91
C ARG A 75 3.95 -0.96 -20.88
N PRO A 76 4.98 -0.12 -21.01
CA PRO A 76 6.12 -0.44 -21.85
C PRO A 76 6.84 -1.68 -21.35
N ALA A 77 7.16 -2.58 -22.28
CA ALA A 77 7.94 -3.77 -21.97
C ALA A 77 9.43 -3.44 -22.00
N TYR A 78 10.18 -3.83 -20.98
CA TYR A 78 11.62 -3.64 -20.90
C TYR A 78 12.36 -4.94 -20.63
N TRP A 79 13.59 -5.02 -21.11
CA TRP A 79 14.46 -6.17 -20.86
C TRP A 79 14.89 -6.21 -19.39
N GLN A 80 14.59 -7.33 -18.75
CA GLN A 80 15.03 -7.64 -17.40
C GLN A 80 15.69 -9.01 -17.40
N LEU A 81 17.01 -9.03 -17.23
CA LEU A 81 17.77 -10.28 -17.09
C LEU A 81 17.64 -10.77 -15.64
N PRO A 82 17.18 -12.00 -15.40
CA PRO A 82 17.13 -12.57 -14.06
C PRO A 82 18.53 -12.61 -13.44
N ARG A 83 18.65 -12.12 -12.21
CA ARG A 83 19.91 -12.11 -11.41
C ARG A 83 21.08 -11.30 -11.98
N VAL A 84 20.93 -10.60 -13.10
CA VAL A 84 21.99 -9.80 -13.73
C VAL A 84 21.62 -8.32 -13.72
N GLY A 85 22.58 -7.45 -13.39
CA GLY A 85 22.49 -6.01 -13.63
C GLY A 85 21.90 -5.13 -12.53
N GLY A 86 21.30 -5.70 -11.47
CA GLY A 86 20.77 -4.92 -10.35
C GLY A 86 19.66 -3.91 -10.72
N ALA A 87 19.17 -3.18 -9.72
CA ALA A 87 18.05 -2.23 -9.86
C ALA A 87 18.31 -1.08 -10.83
N LEU A 88 19.55 -0.57 -10.87
CA LEU A 88 19.90 0.60 -11.70
C LEU A 88 19.75 0.32 -13.19
N TRP A 89 20.08 -0.88 -13.64
CA TRP A 89 19.91 -1.30 -15.02
C TRP A 89 18.44 -1.50 -15.38
N CYS A 90 17.67 -2.15 -14.48
CA CYS A 90 16.23 -2.32 -14.68
C CYS A 90 15.52 -0.96 -14.79
N ASP A 91 15.83 0.00 -13.92
CA ASP A 91 15.30 1.36 -13.97
C ASP A 91 15.64 2.08 -15.26
N ARG A 92 16.89 1.90 -15.76
CA ARG A 92 17.35 2.50 -17.01
C ARG A 92 16.64 1.90 -18.22
N PHE A 93 16.51 0.57 -18.30
CA PHE A 93 15.77 -0.07 -19.39
C PHE A 93 14.29 0.27 -19.38
N ALA A 94 13.67 0.30 -18.19
CA ALA A 94 12.28 0.72 -18.05
C ALA A 94 12.09 2.19 -18.48
N TYR A 95 13.01 3.09 -18.15
CA TYR A 95 13.02 4.46 -18.63
C TYR A 95 13.15 4.53 -20.16
N LEU A 96 14.11 3.83 -20.75
CA LEU A 96 14.32 3.83 -22.21
C LEU A 96 13.09 3.29 -22.96
N ALA A 97 12.42 2.29 -22.41
CA ALA A 97 11.17 1.76 -22.97
C ALA A 97 9.98 2.73 -22.85
N SER A 98 10.06 3.70 -21.93
CA SER A 98 8.95 4.63 -21.65
C SER A 98 9.11 5.99 -22.30
N VAL A 99 10.36 6.47 -22.50
CA VAL A 99 10.65 7.89 -22.72
C VAL A 99 10.08 8.45 -24.02
N SER A 100 10.14 7.72 -25.12
CA SER A 100 9.67 8.20 -26.44
C SER A 100 8.16 8.51 -26.42
N GLU A 101 7.37 7.58 -25.93
CA GLU A 101 5.91 7.74 -25.83
C GLU A 101 5.53 8.86 -24.84
N ILE A 102 6.21 8.95 -23.70
CA ILE A 102 5.90 9.96 -22.70
C ILE A 102 6.30 11.36 -23.18
N VAL A 103 7.42 11.52 -23.88
CA VAL A 103 7.80 12.79 -24.51
C VAL A 103 6.78 13.19 -25.56
N ARG A 104 6.32 12.25 -26.42
CA ARG A 104 5.28 12.50 -27.40
C ARG A 104 3.99 12.99 -26.74
N ARG A 105 3.52 12.31 -25.68
CA ARG A 105 2.32 12.72 -24.94
C ARG A 105 2.49 14.09 -24.31
N HIS A 106 3.63 14.36 -23.70
CA HIS A 106 3.94 15.65 -23.08
C HIS A 106 3.90 16.80 -24.10
N HIS A 107 4.34 16.57 -25.35
CA HIS A 107 4.22 17.58 -26.42
C HIS A 107 2.77 17.89 -26.79
N HIS A 108 1.87 16.90 -26.75
CA HIS A 108 0.44 17.11 -27.04
C HIS A 108 -0.34 17.70 -25.86
N ALA A 109 -0.06 17.23 -24.66
CA ALA A 109 -0.69 17.65 -23.42
C ALA A 109 0.38 17.71 -22.30
N PRO A 110 0.98 18.88 -22.07
CA PRO A 110 2.07 18.99 -21.09
C PRO A 110 1.69 18.51 -19.69
N TYR A 111 2.51 17.65 -19.11
CA TYR A 111 2.41 17.27 -17.70
C TYR A 111 2.93 18.40 -16.82
N ASP A 112 2.23 18.70 -15.76
CA ASP A 112 2.65 19.67 -14.74
C ASP A 112 3.65 19.06 -13.76
N ALA A 113 3.46 17.78 -13.39
CA ALA A 113 4.34 17.08 -12.46
C ALA A 113 4.30 15.56 -12.68
N ILE A 114 5.30 14.86 -12.13
CA ILE A 114 5.38 13.40 -12.11
C ILE A 114 5.29 12.92 -10.67
N LEU A 115 4.40 11.96 -10.38
CA LEU A 115 4.36 11.22 -9.11
C LEU A 115 4.84 9.80 -9.32
N SER A 116 5.69 9.32 -8.41
CA SER A 116 6.12 7.94 -8.35
C SER A 116 5.58 7.26 -7.10
N PHE A 117 4.78 6.20 -7.25
CA PHE A 117 4.35 5.39 -6.12
C PHE A 117 5.31 4.21 -5.92
N ASN A 118 6.44 4.47 -5.42
CA ASN A 118 7.58 3.66 -5.00
C ASN A 118 8.89 4.32 -5.45
N LEU A 119 9.94 4.18 -4.68
CA LEU A 119 11.25 4.75 -4.99
C LEU A 119 12.14 3.81 -5.79
N VAL A 120 11.85 2.50 -5.80
CA VAL A 120 12.55 1.48 -6.58
C VAL A 120 11.75 1.17 -7.86
N GLY A 121 12.40 1.01 -8.98
CA GLY A 121 11.76 0.79 -10.28
C GLY A 121 11.05 2.05 -10.76
N ALA A 122 9.83 2.29 -10.30
CA ALA A 122 9.06 3.48 -10.67
C ALA A 122 9.81 4.79 -10.38
N GLY A 123 10.43 4.91 -9.21
CA GLY A 123 11.21 6.10 -8.84
C GLY A 123 12.38 6.38 -9.79
N GLY A 124 13.08 5.31 -10.21
CA GLY A 124 14.17 5.41 -11.16
C GLY A 124 13.74 5.90 -12.55
N VAL A 125 12.55 5.51 -12.99
CA VAL A 125 11.92 6.00 -14.24
C VAL A 125 11.45 7.44 -14.07
N ALA A 126 10.74 7.74 -12.98
CA ALA A 126 10.11 9.05 -12.73
C ALA A 126 11.13 10.19 -12.73
N TRP A 127 12.23 10.08 -11.95
CA TRP A 127 13.18 11.20 -11.87
C TRP A 127 13.93 11.43 -13.19
N ARG A 128 14.17 10.38 -14.00
CA ARG A 128 14.77 10.54 -15.34
C ARG A 128 13.80 11.21 -16.31
N LEU A 129 12.53 10.84 -16.28
CA LEU A 129 11.47 11.50 -17.06
C LEU A 129 11.35 12.97 -16.64
N GLY A 130 11.31 13.28 -15.35
CA GLY A 130 11.24 14.66 -14.86
C GLY A 130 12.38 15.53 -15.34
N ARG A 131 13.62 15.01 -15.32
CA ARG A 131 14.77 15.71 -15.91
C ARG A 131 14.64 15.91 -17.41
N ARG A 132 14.10 14.93 -18.14
CA ARG A 132 13.93 15.00 -19.60
C ARG A 132 12.85 16.00 -20.01
N LEU A 133 11.78 16.09 -19.22
CA LEU A 133 10.62 16.94 -19.50
C LEU A 133 10.71 18.33 -18.82
N GLY A 134 11.65 18.54 -17.92
CA GLY A 134 11.77 19.79 -17.16
C GLY A 134 10.69 19.97 -16.06
N VAL A 135 9.98 18.91 -15.69
CA VAL A 135 8.88 18.98 -14.71
C VAL A 135 9.29 18.43 -13.33
N PRO A 136 8.69 18.92 -12.21
CA PRO A 136 9.00 18.45 -10.88
C PRO A 136 8.55 17.00 -10.67
N VAL A 137 9.29 16.29 -9.80
CA VAL A 137 9.05 14.90 -9.46
C VAL A 137 8.82 14.74 -7.97
N ALA A 138 7.68 14.15 -7.61
CA ALA A 138 7.40 13.69 -6.25
C ALA A 138 7.47 12.16 -6.18
N GLY A 139 8.19 11.63 -5.18
CA GLY A 139 8.24 10.20 -4.90
C GLY A 139 7.49 9.84 -3.65
N TRP A 140 6.93 8.62 -3.60
CA TRP A 140 6.28 8.11 -2.40
C TRP A 140 6.96 6.84 -1.91
N ALA A 141 7.60 6.90 -0.74
CA ALA A 141 8.19 5.75 -0.06
C ALA A 141 7.08 4.90 0.58
N THR A 142 7.00 3.62 0.19
CA THR A 142 5.89 2.75 0.53
C THR A 142 6.24 1.63 1.53
N GLY A 143 7.52 1.46 1.85
CA GLY A 143 8.01 0.51 2.84
C GLY A 143 9.22 -0.29 2.37
N ASN A 144 9.01 -1.32 1.56
CA ASN A 144 10.10 -2.19 1.08
C ASN A 144 11.20 -1.45 0.33
N ASP A 145 10.87 -0.34 -0.30
CA ASP A 145 11.79 0.52 -1.06
C ASP A 145 12.86 1.18 -0.18
N VAL A 146 12.58 1.50 1.07
CA VAL A 146 13.57 2.10 1.99
C VAL A 146 14.09 1.13 3.05
N ARG A 147 13.31 0.10 3.43
CA ARG A 147 13.74 -0.90 4.41
C ARG A 147 14.59 -2.01 3.79
N VAL A 148 14.10 -2.61 2.70
CA VAL A 148 14.80 -3.70 2.01
C VAL A 148 15.97 -3.16 1.20
N ALA A 149 15.84 -1.96 0.64
CA ALA A 149 16.88 -1.31 -0.12
C ALA A 149 18.18 -1.10 0.68
N ALA A 150 18.08 -0.81 1.97
CA ALA A 150 19.26 -0.66 2.84
C ALA A 150 20.11 -1.94 2.96
N ARG A 151 19.53 -3.10 2.66
CA ARG A 151 20.15 -4.43 2.81
C ARG A 151 20.43 -5.11 1.46
N SER A 152 20.34 -4.40 0.36
CA SER A 152 20.41 -5.00 -0.99
C SER A 152 21.17 -4.12 -1.98
N SER A 153 21.42 -4.66 -3.19
CA SER A 153 21.98 -3.92 -4.34
C SER A 153 21.12 -2.72 -4.78
N TYR A 154 19.90 -2.57 -4.26
CA TYR A 154 18.99 -1.46 -4.56
C TYR A 154 19.30 -0.18 -3.78
N ALA A 155 20.12 -0.21 -2.72
CA ALA A 155 20.43 0.95 -1.88
C ALA A 155 20.86 2.18 -2.69
N ASN A 156 21.77 1.99 -3.65
CA ASN A 156 22.25 3.07 -4.51
C ASN A 156 21.16 3.66 -5.42
N ALA A 157 20.22 2.83 -5.92
CA ALA A 157 19.10 3.30 -6.73
C ALA A 157 18.16 4.18 -5.93
N VAL A 158 17.82 3.74 -4.70
CA VAL A 158 16.97 4.51 -3.80
C VAL A 158 17.64 5.81 -3.35
N CYS A 159 18.91 5.79 -2.99
CA CYS A 159 19.67 7.00 -2.65
C CYS A 159 19.68 8.02 -3.80
N ARG A 160 19.81 7.56 -5.04
CA ARG A 160 19.73 8.44 -6.22
C ARG A 160 18.34 9.03 -6.39
N ALA A 161 17.29 8.22 -6.25
CA ALA A 161 15.90 8.69 -6.31
C ALA A 161 15.63 9.73 -5.22
N LEU A 162 16.00 9.46 -3.97
CA LEU A 162 15.86 10.38 -2.84
C LEU A 162 16.56 11.72 -3.07
N ARG A 163 17.74 11.71 -3.71
CA ARG A 163 18.50 12.93 -4.00
C ARG A 163 17.99 13.68 -5.24
N ALA A 164 17.41 12.96 -6.20
CA ALA A 164 17.03 13.53 -7.50
C ALA A 164 15.60 14.09 -7.52
N MET A 165 14.72 13.62 -6.65
CA MET A 165 13.32 14.07 -6.59
C MET A 165 13.19 15.42 -5.90
N ASP A 166 12.25 16.24 -6.33
CA ASP A 166 11.94 17.53 -5.73
C ASP A 166 11.20 17.40 -4.40
N LEU A 167 10.42 16.31 -4.26
CA LEU A 167 9.60 16.02 -3.10
C LEU A 167 9.59 14.52 -2.83
N VAL A 168 9.63 14.14 -1.56
CA VAL A 168 9.46 12.75 -1.14
C VAL A 168 8.45 12.67 -0.01
N PHE A 169 7.37 11.91 -0.25
CA PHE A 169 6.40 11.54 0.75
C PHE A 169 6.75 10.19 1.38
N TYR A 170 6.60 10.09 2.67
CA TYR A 170 6.78 8.85 3.43
C TYR A 170 5.46 8.44 4.06
N GLN A 171 5.10 7.17 3.97
CA GLN A 171 3.86 6.69 4.57
C GLN A 171 3.87 6.73 6.11
N SER A 172 5.06 6.70 6.74
CA SER A 172 5.23 6.80 8.18
C SER A 172 6.52 7.57 8.54
N ARG A 173 6.62 8.05 9.79
CA ARG A 173 7.84 8.66 10.32
C ARG A 173 9.01 7.68 10.31
N GLU A 174 8.75 6.43 10.68
CA GLU A 174 9.75 5.37 10.61
C GLU A 174 10.36 5.22 9.20
N LEU A 175 9.55 5.26 8.13
CA LEU A 175 10.07 5.18 6.76
C LEU A 175 10.92 6.39 6.39
N ARG A 176 10.56 7.59 6.85
CA ARG A 176 11.41 8.78 6.69
C ARG A 176 12.75 8.60 7.39
N ASP A 177 12.75 8.07 8.60
CA ASP A 177 13.95 7.86 9.40
C ASP A 177 14.84 6.74 8.80
N CYS A 178 14.24 5.69 8.24
CA CYS A 178 14.94 4.69 7.43
C CYS A 178 15.62 5.32 6.20
N ALA A 179 14.94 6.24 5.51
CA ALA A 179 15.50 6.94 4.36
C ALA A 179 16.66 7.87 4.77
N ALA A 180 16.55 8.54 5.92
CA ALA A 180 17.65 9.35 6.49
C ALA A 180 18.88 8.47 6.76
N ALA A 181 18.70 7.33 7.43
CA ALA A 181 19.77 6.37 7.70
C ALA A 181 20.42 5.86 6.40
N LEU A 182 19.64 5.55 5.38
CA LEU A 182 20.13 5.13 4.07
C LEU A 182 20.96 6.22 3.38
N LEU A 183 20.63 7.49 3.59
CA LEU A 183 21.40 8.65 3.12
C LEU A 183 22.59 9.00 4.03
N LYS A 184 22.79 8.28 5.14
CA LYS A 184 23.77 8.57 6.19
C LYS A 184 23.56 9.94 6.85
N LEU A 185 22.30 10.33 7.03
CA LEU A 185 21.87 11.58 7.65
C LEU A 185 21.11 11.30 8.95
N LYS A 186 21.09 12.26 9.87
CA LYS A 186 20.11 12.27 10.96
C LYS A 186 18.72 12.63 10.40
N PRO A 187 17.63 12.11 10.96
CA PRO A 187 16.27 12.48 10.50
C PRO A 187 16.00 13.98 10.46
N THR A 188 16.56 14.72 11.42
CA THR A 188 16.48 16.20 11.51
C THR A 188 17.25 16.95 10.42
N ALA A 189 18.19 16.28 9.75
CA ALA A 189 18.96 16.86 8.65
C ALA A 189 18.24 16.73 7.28
N LEU A 190 17.17 15.96 7.20
CA LEU A 190 16.33 15.93 6.01
C LEU A 190 15.58 17.27 5.87
N ALA A 191 15.67 17.90 4.70
CA ALA A 191 15.00 19.15 4.44
C ALA A 191 13.47 19.03 4.64
N PRO A 192 12.85 19.70 5.62
CA PRO A 192 11.46 19.45 6.01
C PRO A 192 10.43 19.80 4.92
N ARG A 193 10.77 20.69 4.01
CA ARG A 193 9.92 21.05 2.86
C ARG A 193 9.99 20.04 1.71
N ARG A 194 10.96 19.14 1.74
CA ARG A 194 11.20 18.14 0.70
C ARG A 194 10.89 16.72 1.15
N HIS A 195 10.98 16.42 2.43
CA HIS A 195 10.82 15.11 3.03
C HIS A 195 9.66 15.11 4.02
N LEU A 196 8.46 14.77 3.53
CA LEU A 196 7.21 14.92 4.26
C LEU A 196 6.62 13.55 4.64
N VAL A 197 6.11 13.42 5.85
CA VAL A 197 5.34 12.25 6.25
C VAL A 197 3.88 12.47 5.83
N LEU A 198 3.42 11.63 4.92
CA LEU A 198 2.05 11.66 4.40
C LEU A 198 1.64 10.24 3.99
N ALA A 199 0.74 9.62 4.75
CA ALA A 199 0.12 8.36 4.38
C ALA A 199 -0.81 8.56 3.18
N ARG A 200 -0.97 7.54 2.31
CA ARG A 200 -1.85 7.63 1.15
C ARG A 200 -3.33 7.47 1.50
N GLY A 201 -3.60 6.89 2.66
CA GLY A 201 -4.95 6.70 3.16
C GLY A 201 -5.74 5.56 2.52
N VAL A 202 -6.99 5.43 2.95
CA VAL A 202 -7.94 4.41 2.52
C VAL A 202 -9.27 5.04 2.12
N ASP A 203 -10.08 4.29 1.37
CA ASP A 203 -11.42 4.75 0.98
C ASP A 203 -12.41 4.66 2.14
N VAL A 204 -13.49 5.42 2.05
CA VAL A 204 -14.65 5.26 2.91
C VAL A 204 -15.35 3.95 2.51
N PRO A 205 -15.59 3.03 3.46
CA PRO A 205 -16.32 1.80 3.17
C PRO A 205 -17.77 2.10 2.79
N PRO A 206 -18.42 1.21 2.02
CA PRO A 206 -19.85 1.29 1.80
C PRO A 206 -20.62 1.16 3.13
N ALA A 207 -21.77 1.82 3.20
CA ALA A 207 -22.64 1.70 4.37
C ALA A 207 -23.19 0.26 4.46
N VAL A 208 -23.14 -0.31 5.66
CA VAL A 208 -23.63 -1.68 5.94
C VAL A 208 -24.83 -1.57 6.87
N THR A 209 -25.98 -2.09 6.42
CA THR A 209 -27.18 -2.19 7.27
C THR A 209 -27.13 -3.48 8.11
N PRO A 210 -27.87 -3.54 9.24
CA PRO A 210 -27.98 -4.78 10.01
C PRO A 210 -28.51 -5.97 9.19
N GLU A 211 -29.39 -5.73 8.22
CA GLU A 211 -29.92 -6.74 7.30
C GLU A 211 -28.82 -7.29 6.37
N THR A 212 -28.02 -6.37 5.80
CA THR A 212 -26.88 -6.74 4.95
C THR A 212 -25.89 -7.58 5.75
N ARG A 213 -25.54 -7.17 6.98
CA ARG A 213 -24.65 -7.93 7.85
C ARG A 213 -25.19 -9.33 8.15
N ARG A 214 -26.48 -9.45 8.54
CA ARG A 214 -27.12 -10.75 8.81
C ARG A 214 -27.12 -11.65 7.57
N ARG A 215 -27.39 -11.11 6.37
CA ARG A 215 -27.32 -11.84 5.12
C ARG A 215 -25.91 -12.35 4.85
N LEU A 216 -24.87 -11.50 4.94
CA LEU A 216 -23.48 -11.87 4.73
C LEU A 216 -23.02 -12.95 5.71
N ARG A 217 -23.37 -12.85 6.99
CA ARG A 217 -23.01 -13.87 7.98
C ARG A 217 -23.64 -15.23 7.64
N ARG A 218 -24.90 -15.28 7.19
CA ARG A 218 -25.54 -16.52 6.72
C ARG A 218 -24.84 -17.09 5.48
N GLU A 219 -24.51 -16.25 4.48
CA GLU A 219 -23.78 -16.66 3.27
C GLU A 219 -22.39 -17.22 3.60
N LEU A 220 -21.75 -16.70 4.64
CA LEU A 220 -20.44 -17.15 5.12
C LEU A 220 -20.52 -18.26 6.18
N ALA A 221 -21.72 -18.82 6.41
CA ALA A 221 -21.99 -19.88 7.36
C ALA A 221 -21.50 -19.56 8.79
N VAL A 222 -21.87 -18.38 9.30
CA VAL A 222 -21.59 -17.91 10.66
C VAL A 222 -22.85 -17.95 11.48
N THR A 223 -22.77 -18.54 12.67
CA THR A 223 -23.85 -18.56 13.66
C THR A 223 -23.99 -17.18 14.34
N ASP A 224 -25.18 -16.88 14.91
CA ASP A 224 -25.44 -15.57 15.48
C ASP A 224 -24.63 -15.31 16.77
N ASP A 225 -24.26 -16.36 17.50
CA ASP A 225 -23.46 -16.33 18.73
C ASP A 225 -21.95 -16.26 18.48
N ALA A 226 -21.49 -16.57 17.28
CA ALA A 226 -20.06 -16.54 16.94
C ALA A 226 -19.49 -15.12 16.95
N VAL A 227 -18.29 -14.97 17.49
CA VAL A 227 -17.47 -13.76 17.40
C VAL A 227 -16.37 -13.96 16.34
N VAL A 228 -16.50 -13.28 15.23
CA VAL A 228 -15.63 -13.44 14.06
C VAL A 228 -14.39 -12.55 14.17
N VAL A 229 -13.22 -13.18 14.28
CA VAL A 229 -11.91 -12.54 14.16
C VAL A 229 -11.47 -12.57 12.69
N LEU A 230 -11.23 -11.44 12.10
CA LEU A 230 -10.79 -11.30 10.71
C LEU A 230 -9.32 -10.88 10.64
N TYR A 231 -8.54 -11.64 9.92
CA TYR A 231 -7.25 -11.24 9.37
C TYR A 231 -7.40 -11.07 7.86
N LEU A 232 -6.89 -9.96 7.33
CA LEU A 232 -6.86 -9.69 5.88
C LEU A 232 -5.45 -9.30 5.45
N GLY A 233 -4.81 -10.15 4.64
CA GLY A 233 -3.47 -9.89 4.16
C GLY A 233 -2.83 -11.12 3.56
N ARG A 234 -1.59 -10.97 3.11
CA ARG A 234 -0.81 -12.11 2.60
C ARG A 234 -0.52 -13.11 3.71
N ILE A 235 -0.76 -14.39 3.44
CA ILE A 235 -0.42 -15.47 4.37
C ILE A 235 1.09 -15.69 4.36
N ALA A 236 1.78 -15.08 5.33
CA ALA A 236 3.23 -15.16 5.45
C ALA A 236 3.66 -15.03 6.91
N ALA A 237 4.72 -15.74 7.31
CA ALA A 237 5.20 -15.71 8.70
C ALA A 237 5.48 -14.28 9.20
N ALA A 238 6.09 -13.42 8.37
CA ALA A 238 6.34 -12.02 8.72
C ALA A 238 5.07 -11.17 8.93
N LYS A 239 3.89 -11.74 8.64
CA LYS A 239 2.58 -11.14 8.91
C LYS A 239 1.91 -11.65 10.18
N GLY A 240 2.61 -12.51 10.96
CA GLY A 240 2.16 -13.00 12.24
C GLY A 240 1.01 -14.01 12.16
N VAL A 241 0.84 -14.68 11.01
CA VAL A 241 -0.29 -15.61 10.83
C VAL A 241 -0.17 -16.89 11.67
N PHE A 242 1.06 -17.33 12.01
CA PHE A 242 1.28 -18.48 12.89
C PHE A 242 1.07 -18.08 14.35
N GLU A 243 1.49 -16.88 14.75
CA GLU A 243 1.21 -16.33 16.06
C GLU A 243 -0.30 -16.13 16.28
N LEU A 244 -1.01 -15.68 15.25
CA LEU A 244 -2.47 -15.58 15.29
C LEU A 244 -3.12 -16.96 15.46
N ALA A 245 -2.68 -17.97 14.71
CA ALA A 245 -3.21 -19.31 14.83
C ALA A 245 -3.01 -19.86 16.27
N HIS A 246 -1.81 -19.67 16.84
CA HIS A 246 -1.52 -20.07 18.22
C HIS A 246 -2.39 -19.27 19.23
N ALA A 247 -2.46 -17.96 19.09
CA ALA A 247 -3.28 -17.11 19.95
C ALA A 247 -4.78 -17.50 19.91
N MET A 248 -5.30 -17.88 18.74
CA MET A 248 -6.68 -18.35 18.59
C MET A 248 -6.92 -19.66 19.34
N ILE A 249 -6.01 -20.63 19.29
CA ILE A 249 -6.10 -21.88 20.05
C ILE A 249 -6.18 -21.57 21.56
N SER A 250 -5.26 -20.73 22.06
CA SER A 250 -5.22 -20.34 23.48
C SER A 250 -6.48 -19.55 23.89
N ALA A 251 -6.91 -18.60 23.07
CA ALA A 251 -8.05 -17.74 23.37
C ALA A 251 -9.37 -18.51 23.45
N ARG A 252 -9.57 -19.52 22.61
CA ARG A 252 -10.80 -20.34 22.59
C ARG A 252 -11.01 -21.18 23.86
N ALA A 253 -9.97 -21.50 24.59
CA ALA A 253 -10.12 -22.14 25.89
C ALA A 253 -10.98 -21.29 26.87
N SER A 254 -10.95 -19.96 26.71
CA SER A 254 -11.70 -19.01 27.54
C SER A 254 -12.87 -18.33 26.82
N ALA A 255 -12.88 -18.34 25.48
CA ALA A 255 -13.91 -17.74 24.64
C ALA A 255 -14.20 -18.67 23.44
N PRO A 256 -14.95 -19.76 23.64
CA PRO A 256 -15.19 -20.78 22.61
C PRO A 256 -15.98 -20.28 21.40
N GLU A 257 -16.71 -19.17 21.53
CA GLU A 257 -17.45 -18.47 20.48
C GLU A 257 -16.55 -17.83 19.41
N LEU A 258 -15.24 -17.72 19.65
CA LEU A 258 -14.29 -17.13 18.71
C LEU A 258 -14.07 -18.05 17.49
N ILE A 259 -14.26 -17.50 16.32
CA ILE A 259 -13.85 -18.10 15.04
C ILE A 259 -12.93 -17.14 14.28
N CYS A 260 -12.01 -17.65 13.45
CA CYS A 260 -11.05 -16.84 12.75
C CYS A 260 -11.13 -17.03 11.22
N TRP A 261 -11.17 -15.94 10.48
CA TRP A 261 -11.01 -15.92 9.04
C TRP A 261 -9.67 -15.31 8.66
N MET A 262 -8.84 -16.08 7.98
CA MET A 262 -7.57 -15.61 7.42
C MET A 262 -7.71 -15.50 5.91
N VAL A 263 -8.05 -14.30 5.42
CA VAL A 263 -8.33 -14.02 4.01
C VAL A 263 -7.07 -13.53 3.31
N GLY A 264 -6.72 -14.16 2.17
CA GLY A 264 -5.58 -13.73 1.36
C GLY A 264 -4.66 -14.82 0.88
N VAL A 265 -5.11 -16.08 0.94
CA VAL A 265 -4.37 -17.26 0.43
C VAL A 265 -4.09 -17.10 -1.07
N LYS A 266 -2.86 -17.35 -1.45
CA LYS A 266 -2.39 -17.49 -2.84
C LYS A 266 -1.56 -18.74 -2.95
N ALA A 267 -2.20 -19.88 -3.12
CA ALA A 267 -1.55 -21.18 -3.16
C ALA A 267 -0.31 -21.19 -4.09
N GLY A 268 0.81 -21.70 -3.57
CA GLY A 268 2.10 -21.72 -4.28
C GLY A 268 2.92 -20.42 -4.25
N PHE A 269 2.43 -19.35 -3.59
CA PHE A 269 3.12 -18.05 -3.49
C PHE A 269 3.23 -17.50 -2.05
N ASP A 270 2.74 -18.28 -1.06
CA ASP A 270 2.68 -17.90 0.34
C ASP A 270 2.92 -19.09 1.27
N ASP A 271 2.79 -18.89 2.58
CA ASP A 271 2.94 -19.92 3.61
C ASP A 271 1.64 -20.68 3.91
N SER A 272 0.59 -20.58 3.09
CA SER A 272 -0.74 -21.14 3.37
C SER A 272 -0.73 -22.64 3.57
N ALA A 273 0.07 -23.39 2.79
CA ALA A 273 0.18 -24.85 2.96
C ALA A 273 0.78 -25.23 4.31
N LYS A 274 1.81 -24.50 4.77
CA LYS A 274 2.41 -24.70 6.09
C LYS A 274 1.44 -24.36 7.21
N LEU A 275 0.72 -23.24 7.05
CA LEU A 275 -0.28 -22.80 8.03
C LEU A 275 -1.45 -23.79 8.10
N ALA A 276 -1.92 -24.31 6.95
CA ALA A 276 -2.95 -25.34 6.92
C ALA A 276 -2.51 -26.60 7.67
N SER A 277 -1.28 -27.08 7.44
CA SER A 277 -0.72 -28.21 8.18
C SER A 277 -0.61 -27.95 9.68
N TYR A 278 -0.26 -26.70 10.07
CA TYR A 278 -0.23 -26.31 11.48
C TYR A 278 -1.63 -26.35 12.12
N LEU A 279 -2.64 -25.82 11.46
CA LEU A 279 -4.03 -25.81 11.95
C LEU A 279 -4.65 -27.24 12.02
N GLN A 280 -4.22 -28.16 11.16
CA GLN A 280 -4.67 -29.57 11.19
C GLN A 280 -4.09 -30.37 12.37
N GLN A 281 -2.97 -29.95 12.95
CA GLN A 281 -2.38 -30.58 14.14
C GLN A 281 -3.16 -30.26 15.41
N ASP A 282 -3.99 -29.24 15.39
CA ASP A 282 -4.93 -28.92 16.45
C ASP A 282 -6.09 -29.94 16.36
N SER A 283 -6.08 -30.93 17.25
CA SER A 283 -7.05 -32.02 17.35
C SER A 283 -8.48 -31.58 17.75
N SER A 284 -8.75 -30.28 17.72
CA SER A 284 -10.08 -29.72 17.97
C SER A 284 -11.02 -30.08 16.81
N PRO A 285 -12.17 -30.76 17.05
CA PRO A 285 -13.07 -31.25 16.00
C PRO A 285 -13.67 -30.16 15.11
N ASP A 286 -13.63 -28.90 15.55
CA ASP A 286 -14.04 -27.71 14.81
C ASP A 286 -12.84 -26.79 14.66
N SER A 287 -12.09 -26.89 13.53
CA SER A 287 -11.07 -25.88 13.24
C SER A 287 -11.77 -24.53 13.07
N ALA A 288 -11.81 -23.76 14.17
CA ALA A 288 -12.42 -22.43 14.19
C ALA A 288 -11.68 -21.41 13.31
N SER A 289 -10.53 -21.83 12.77
CA SER A 289 -9.73 -21.00 11.86
C SER A 289 -9.89 -21.47 10.42
N ARG A 290 -10.33 -20.56 9.53
CA ARG A 290 -10.53 -20.83 8.11
C ARG A 290 -9.53 -20.04 7.28
N LEU A 291 -8.79 -20.73 6.40
CA LEU A 291 -7.99 -20.11 5.36
C LEU A 291 -8.88 -19.85 4.14
N ILE A 292 -8.91 -18.61 3.69
CA ILE A 292 -9.78 -18.16 2.61
C ILE A 292 -8.92 -17.57 1.50
N ASP A 293 -9.23 -17.93 0.27
CA ASP A 293 -8.52 -17.41 -0.90
C ASP A 293 -8.60 -15.88 -0.98
N ALA A 294 -7.59 -15.29 -1.61
CA ALA A 294 -7.60 -13.87 -1.92
C ALA A 294 -8.83 -13.55 -2.79
N CYS A 295 -9.60 -12.58 -2.36
CA CYS A 295 -10.84 -12.16 -3.01
C CYS A 295 -10.69 -10.83 -3.75
N PRO A 296 -11.55 -10.50 -4.73
CA PRO A 296 -11.59 -9.19 -5.36
C PRO A 296 -11.71 -8.04 -4.36
N PRO A 297 -11.07 -6.87 -4.63
CA PRO A 297 -11.08 -5.73 -3.70
C PRO A 297 -12.49 -5.32 -3.27
N GLU A 298 -13.49 -5.49 -4.15
CA GLU A 298 -14.88 -5.16 -3.89
C GLU A 298 -15.51 -6.08 -2.82
N LYS A 299 -15.09 -7.36 -2.80
CA LYS A 299 -15.57 -8.37 -1.82
C LYS A 299 -14.91 -8.26 -0.45
N ILE A 300 -13.83 -7.51 -0.32
CA ILE A 300 -13.17 -7.30 0.98
C ILE A 300 -14.13 -6.66 1.97
N TRP A 301 -14.98 -5.76 1.51
CA TRP A 301 -15.96 -5.07 2.35
C TRP A 301 -17.01 -6.00 2.94
N ASP A 302 -17.35 -7.11 2.25
CA ASP A 302 -18.26 -8.13 2.78
C ASP A 302 -17.67 -8.82 4.04
N TYR A 303 -16.36 -9.14 4.02
CA TYR A 303 -15.67 -9.71 5.17
C TYR A 303 -15.60 -8.70 6.33
N PHE A 304 -15.28 -7.45 6.07
CA PHE A 304 -15.31 -6.42 7.11
C PHE A 304 -16.71 -6.24 7.68
N ALA A 305 -17.74 -6.26 6.86
CA ALA A 305 -19.14 -6.13 7.30
C ALA A 305 -19.60 -7.30 8.17
N ALA A 306 -19.12 -8.51 7.92
CA ALA A 306 -19.54 -9.71 8.63
C ALA A 306 -18.73 -9.99 9.91
N ALA A 307 -17.52 -9.45 10.03
CA ALA A 307 -16.61 -9.64 11.16
C ALA A 307 -16.98 -8.81 12.40
N ASP A 308 -16.42 -9.19 13.54
CA ASP A 308 -16.60 -8.54 14.85
C ASP A 308 -15.31 -7.89 15.37
N ILE A 309 -14.15 -8.47 15.03
CA ILE A 309 -12.82 -8.04 15.47
C ILE A 309 -11.89 -8.12 14.27
N PHE A 310 -11.06 -7.11 14.08
CA PHE A 310 -9.94 -7.17 13.14
C PHE A 310 -8.63 -7.40 13.88
N VAL A 311 -7.82 -8.35 13.44
CA VAL A 311 -6.52 -8.62 14.06
C VAL A 311 -5.39 -8.37 13.07
N PHE A 312 -4.34 -7.69 13.53
CA PHE A 312 -3.21 -7.30 12.69
C PHE A 312 -1.86 -7.59 13.38
N PRO A 313 -1.40 -8.86 13.43
CA PRO A 313 -0.20 -9.27 14.12
C PRO A 313 1.07 -9.16 13.26
N SER A 314 1.13 -8.19 12.34
CA SER A 314 2.27 -8.03 11.42
C SER A 314 3.52 -7.54 12.16
N HIS A 315 4.68 -8.11 11.81
CA HIS A 315 5.97 -7.76 12.43
C HIS A 315 6.55 -6.45 11.90
N SER A 316 6.16 -6.02 10.71
CA SER A 316 6.72 -4.82 10.07
C SER A 316 5.86 -4.33 8.92
N GLU A 317 5.57 -3.02 8.90
CA GLU A 317 4.74 -2.37 7.87
C GLU A 317 5.27 -0.99 7.50
N GLY A 318 4.98 -0.56 6.27
CA GLY A 318 5.15 0.84 5.89
C GLY A 318 3.99 1.71 6.37
N MET A 319 2.79 1.29 6.01
CA MET A 319 1.50 1.74 6.52
C MET A 319 0.52 0.58 6.29
N PRO A 320 -0.16 0.09 7.31
CA PRO A 320 -1.02 -1.08 7.23
C PRO A 320 -2.41 -0.74 6.65
N ASN A 321 -2.56 -0.81 5.31
CA ASN A 321 -3.82 -0.43 4.67
C ASN A 321 -5.02 -1.25 5.16
N SER A 322 -4.88 -2.58 5.30
CA SER A 322 -6.00 -3.43 5.75
C SER A 322 -6.45 -3.12 7.18
N LEU A 323 -5.54 -2.68 8.05
CA LEU A 323 -5.90 -2.19 9.38
C LEU A 323 -6.70 -0.88 9.29
N LEU A 324 -6.23 0.08 8.48
CA LEU A 324 -6.94 1.34 8.27
C LEU A 324 -8.33 1.09 7.61
N GLU A 325 -8.44 0.14 6.68
CA GLU A 325 -9.71 -0.26 6.06
C GLU A 325 -10.67 -0.88 7.08
N ALA A 326 -10.17 -1.76 7.96
CA ALA A 326 -10.97 -2.34 9.04
C ALA A 326 -11.47 -1.27 10.03
N MET A 327 -10.60 -0.36 10.44
CA MET A 327 -10.95 0.77 11.32
C MET A 327 -11.96 1.71 10.62
N ALA A 328 -11.80 2.00 9.33
CA ALA A 328 -12.77 2.76 8.53
C ALA A 328 -14.13 2.08 8.47
N ALA A 329 -14.16 0.75 8.37
CA ALA A 329 -15.37 -0.06 8.41
C ALA A 329 -16.02 -0.10 9.81
N GLY A 330 -15.34 0.42 10.84
CA GLY A 330 -15.83 0.44 12.22
C GLY A 330 -15.60 -0.88 12.95
N LEU A 331 -14.61 -1.68 12.56
CA LEU A 331 -14.18 -2.83 13.32
C LEU A 331 -13.22 -2.41 14.44
N PRO A 332 -13.39 -2.91 15.66
CA PRO A 332 -12.38 -2.82 16.70
C PRO A 332 -11.15 -3.60 16.24
N ALA A 333 -9.98 -3.02 16.37
CA ALA A 333 -8.74 -3.61 15.91
C ALA A 333 -7.82 -3.98 17.07
N LEU A 334 -7.12 -5.12 16.93
CA LEU A 334 -6.06 -5.59 17.82
C LEU A 334 -4.79 -5.78 16.99
N ALA A 335 -3.68 -5.18 17.37
CA ALA A 335 -2.45 -5.21 16.60
C ALA A 335 -1.19 -5.35 17.47
N TYR A 336 -0.11 -5.84 16.89
CA TYR A 336 1.21 -5.69 17.50
C TYR A 336 1.67 -4.22 17.49
N ALA A 337 2.26 -3.78 18.60
CA ALA A 337 2.83 -2.45 18.77
C ALA A 337 4.11 -2.31 17.92
N ILE A 338 3.96 -1.88 16.67
CA ILE A 338 5.06 -1.54 15.76
C ILE A 338 4.97 -0.04 15.40
N PRO A 339 6.06 0.62 15.00
CA PRO A 339 6.09 2.07 14.82
C PRO A 339 4.95 2.66 13.98
N PRO A 340 4.52 2.09 12.83
CA PRO A 340 3.38 2.63 12.09
C PRO A 340 2.04 2.49 12.83
N ILE A 341 1.89 1.50 13.70
CA ILE A 341 0.70 1.31 14.53
C ILE A 341 0.64 2.39 15.61
N GLU A 342 1.78 2.74 16.22
CA GLU A 342 1.87 3.85 17.16
C GLU A 342 1.54 5.21 16.52
N GLU A 343 1.85 5.39 15.23
CA GLU A 343 1.49 6.61 14.50
C GLU A 343 -0.02 6.67 14.15
N ILE A 344 -0.65 5.50 13.95
CA ILE A 344 -2.10 5.41 13.70
C ILE A 344 -2.86 5.68 14.98
N ASP A 345 -2.43 5.09 16.09
CA ASP A 345 -3.10 5.21 17.37
C ASP A 345 -2.88 6.61 17.99
N ASP A 346 -3.97 7.32 18.18
CA ASP A 346 -3.99 8.64 18.82
C ASP A 346 -4.79 8.55 20.13
N GLY A 347 -4.27 7.71 21.03
CA GLY A 347 -4.86 7.58 22.37
C GLY A 347 -6.08 6.67 22.44
N GLY A 348 -6.04 5.46 21.85
CA GLY A 348 -7.06 4.43 22.05
C GLY A 348 -7.96 4.22 20.83
N ALA A 349 -7.44 4.43 19.64
CA ALA A 349 -8.10 4.10 18.37
C ALA A 349 -8.10 2.59 18.08
N LEU A 350 -7.18 1.84 18.69
CA LEU A 350 -7.08 0.38 18.59
C LEU A 350 -6.42 -0.22 19.83
N ALA A 351 -6.62 -1.53 20.05
CA ALA A 351 -5.92 -2.29 21.08
C ALA A 351 -4.52 -2.70 20.57
N LYS A 352 -3.52 -2.56 21.42
CA LYS A 352 -2.12 -2.93 21.12
C LYS A 352 -1.59 -3.93 22.12
N VAL A 353 -0.75 -4.85 21.62
CA VAL A 353 0.00 -5.79 22.44
C VAL A 353 1.47 -5.81 22.01
N PRO A 354 2.41 -6.20 22.87
CA PRO A 354 3.82 -6.24 22.52
C PRO A 354 4.08 -7.12 21.29
N LEU A 355 5.05 -6.69 20.47
CA LEU A 355 5.48 -7.45 19.30
C LEU A 355 5.95 -8.86 19.70
N HIS A 356 5.47 -9.89 19.00
CA HIS A 356 5.73 -11.31 19.23
C HIS A 356 5.16 -11.89 20.55
N ASP A 357 4.41 -11.13 21.33
CA ASP A 357 3.75 -11.63 22.52
C ASP A 357 2.41 -12.31 22.16
N VAL A 358 2.48 -13.60 21.93
CA VAL A 358 1.34 -14.44 21.52
C VAL A 358 0.31 -14.57 22.64
N GLU A 359 0.77 -14.61 23.90
CA GLU A 359 -0.12 -14.72 25.06
C GLU A 359 -0.92 -13.41 25.25
N ALA A 360 -0.27 -12.25 25.15
CA ALA A 360 -0.95 -10.96 25.17
C ALA A 360 -1.93 -10.82 24.00
N LEU A 361 -1.61 -11.38 22.82
CA LEU A 361 -2.50 -11.41 21.66
C LEU A 361 -3.75 -12.24 21.97
N ALA A 362 -3.59 -13.43 22.58
CA ALA A 362 -4.70 -14.30 22.98
C ALA A 362 -5.59 -13.61 24.03
N GLN A 363 -5.00 -13.03 25.06
CA GLN A 363 -5.73 -12.29 26.10
C GLN A 363 -6.48 -11.09 25.52
N GLY A 364 -5.88 -10.38 24.55
CA GLY A 364 -6.52 -9.29 23.81
C GLY A 364 -7.76 -9.76 23.04
N LEU A 365 -7.69 -10.92 22.38
CA LEU A 365 -8.83 -11.55 21.69
C LEU A 365 -9.94 -11.93 22.67
N VAL A 366 -9.61 -12.57 23.80
CA VAL A 366 -10.59 -12.92 24.87
C VAL A 366 -11.25 -11.67 25.42
N ARG A 367 -10.49 -10.61 25.70
CA ARG A 367 -11.04 -9.35 26.18
C ARG A 367 -12.03 -8.75 25.18
N LEU A 368 -11.66 -8.72 23.90
CA LEU A 368 -12.53 -8.20 22.84
C LEU A 368 -13.77 -9.10 22.65
N ALA A 369 -13.68 -10.42 22.82
CA ALA A 369 -14.83 -11.31 22.76
C ALA A 369 -15.81 -11.02 23.90
N LYS A 370 -15.32 -10.92 25.12
CA LYS A 370 -16.14 -10.83 26.35
C LYS A 370 -16.63 -9.43 26.72
N GLN A 371 -16.02 -8.37 26.14
CA GLN A 371 -16.33 -6.97 26.47
C GLN A 371 -16.91 -6.21 25.27
N PRO A 372 -18.21 -6.35 24.96
CA PRO A 372 -18.85 -5.71 23.80
C PRO A 372 -18.78 -4.17 23.86
N GLU A 373 -18.85 -3.58 25.04
CA GLU A 373 -18.73 -2.12 25.22
C GLU A 373 -17.34 -1.62 24.87
N TYR A 374 -16.30 -2.37 25.27
CA TYR A 374 -14.90 -2.06 24.90
C TYR A 374 -14.69 -2.19 23.37
N ARG A 375 -15.25 -3.25 22.76
CA ARG A 375 -15.27 -3.39 21.30
C ARG A 375 -15.90 -2.19 20.62
N ALA A 376 -17.08 -1.78 21.10
CA ALA A 376 -17.81 -0.65 20.53
C ALA A 376 -17.07 0.69 20.68
N ALA A 377 -16.38 0.89 21.81
CA ALA A 377 -15.56 2.08 22.02
C ALA A 377 -14.38 2.15 21.03
N LEU A 378 -13.62 1.05 20.89
CA LEU A 378 -12.51 0.97 19.92
C LEU A 378 -13.00 1.15 18.47
N ALA A 379 -14.14 0.55 18.13
CA ALA A 379 -14.73 0.71 16.79
C ALA A 379 -15.06 2.17 16.47
N ARG A 380 -15.67 2.89 17.39
CA ARG A 380 -15.96 4.33 17.23
C ARG A 380 -14.70 5.16 17.12
N ASN A 381 -13.74 4.96 18.04
CA ASN A 381 -12.50 5.72 18.09
C ASN A 381 -11.65 5.47 16.83
N GLY A 382 -11.51 4.19 16.43
CA GLY A 382 -10.78 3.80 15.24
C GLY A 382 -11.36 4.42 13.96
N ARG A 383 -12.68 4.38 13.81
CA ARG A 383 -13.36 5.01 12.67
C ARG A 383 -13.16 6.52 12.66
N ALA A 384 -13.34 7.18 13.79
CA ALA A 384 -13.12 8.63 13.92
C ALA A 384 -11.66 9.01 13.57
N ARG A 385 -10.69 8.22 14.03
CA ARG A 385 -9.27 8.42 13.72
C ARG A 385 -8.98 8.33 12.23
N VAL A 386 -9.51 7.32 11.54
CA VAL A 386 -9.32 7.18 10.09
C VAL A 386 -9.99 8.33 9.33
N GLN A 387 -11.20 8.70 9.72
CA GLN A 387 -11.92 9.83 9.11
C GLN A 387 -11.16 11.15 9.26
N ALA A 388 -10.57 11.38 10.43
CA ALA A 388 -9.82 12.62 10.69
C ALA A 388 -8.46 12.69 9.96
N ALA A 389 -7.79 11.54 9.71
CA ALA A 389 -6.38 11.58 9.32
C ALA A 389 -5.97 10.67 8.17
N PHE A 390 -6.81 9.71 7.73
CA PHE A 390 -6.38 8.67 6.80
C PHE A 390 -7.34 8.42 5.64
N LEU A 391 -8.20 9.38 5.28
CA LEU A 391 -9.00 9.25 4.07
C LEU A 391 -8.16 9.51 2.81
N ALA A 392 -8.24 8.63 1.82
CA ALA A 392 -7.46 8.72 0.59
C ALA A 392 -7.73 10.02 -0.18
N ALA A 393 -8.99 10.49 -0.21
CA ALA A 393 -9.36 11.75 -0.86
C ALA A 393 -8.60 12.93 -0.24
N ASP A 394 -8.60 13.05 1.10
CA ASP A 394 -7.94 14.14 1.81
C ASP A 394 -6.40 14.08 1.69
N ARG A 395 -5.85 12.86 1.76
CA ARG A 395 -4.40 12.66 1.61
C ARG A 395 -3.93 13.00 0.20
N MET A 396 -4.69 12.61 -0.83
CA MET A 396 -4.37 12.97 -2.21
C MET A 396 -4.58 14.45 -2.49
N ALA A 397 -5.60 15.09 -1.90
CA ALA A 397 -5.79 16.54 -1.97
C ALA A 397 -4.60 17.29 -1.35
N GLN A 398 -4.14 16.85 -0.17
CA GLN A 398 -2.98 17.44 0.48
C GLN A 398 -1.70 17.26 -0.36
N ALA A 399 -1.48 16.06 -0.94
CA ALA A 399 -0.35 15.83 -1.82
C ALA A 399 -0.38 16.74 -3.05
N ALA A 400 -1.54 16.84 -3.71
CA ALA A 400 -1.74 17.69 -4.87
C ALA A 400 -1.51 19.19 -4.54
N HIS A 401 -1.98 19.64 -3.39
CA HIS A 401 -1.75 21.02 -2.91
C HIS A 401 -0.24 21.29 -2.71
N ILE A 402 0.48 20.40 -2.06
CA ILE A 402 1.93 20.53 -1.85
C ILE A 402 2.69 20.57 -3.19
N ILE A 403 2.29 19.73 -4.15
CA ILE A 403 2.88 19.73 -5.50
C ILE A 403 2.61 21.07 -6.20
N ALA A 404 1.40 21.60 -6.11
CA ALA A 404 1.04 22.89 -6.68
C ALA A 404 1.91 24.03 -6.11
N GLN A 405 2.19 24.03 -4.81
CA GLN A 405 3.10 25.00 -4.18
C GLN A 405 4.54 24.93 -4.74
N ILE A 406 5.02 23.74 -5.07
CA ILE A 406 6.34 23.58 -5.74
C ILE A 406 6.31 24.18 -7.14
N LEU A 407 5.26 23.95 -7.91
CA LEU A 407 5.07 24.53 -9.24
C LEU A 407 5.09 26.06 -9.20
N GLU A 408 4.32 26.64 -8.27
CA GLU A 408 4.28 28.11 -8.08
C GLU A 408 5.67 28.66 -7.69
N SER A 409 6.38 27.98 -6.79
CA SER A 409 7.70 28.41 -6.36
C SER A 409 8.73 28.39 -7.49
N ARG A 410 8.65 27.39 -8.38
CA ARG A 410 9.50 27.32 -9.59
C ARG A 410 9.15 28.42 -10.58
N ALA A 411 7.87 28.67 -10.84
CA ALA A 411 7.43 29.73 -11.74
C ALA A 411 7.92 31.12 -11.28
N ARG A 412 7.83 31.38 -9.96
CA ARG A 412 8.34 32.65 -9.37
C ARG A 412 9.86 32.79 -9.53
N ARG A 413 10.64 31.75 -9.33
CA ARG A 413 12.11 31.77 -9.52
C ARG A 413 12.48 32.06 -10.97
N SER A 414 11.87 31.37 -11.93
CA SER A 414 12.12 31.62 -13.36
C SER A 414 11.74 33.04 -13.78
N ALA A 415 10.67 33.62 -13.22
CA ALA A 415 10.28 34.99 -13.48
C ALA A 415 11.27 36.01 -12.90
N VAL A 416 11.89 35.74 -11.76
CA VAL A 416 12.94 36.59 -11.16
C VAL A 416 14.23 36.51 -11.97
N GLU A 417 14.66 35.29 -12.32
CA GLU A 417 15.88 35.08 -13.14
C GLU A 417 15.75 35.73 -14.52
N GLY A 418 14.58 35.61 -15.17
CA GLY A 418 14.30 36.26 -16.44
C GLY A 418 14.32 37.78 -16.37
N ARG A 419 13.91 38.39 -15.25
CA ARG A 419 14.02 39.85 -15.02
C ARG A 419 15.47 40.31 -14.78
N THR A 420 16.26 39.47 -14.08
CA THR A 420 17.67 39.81 -13.80
C THR A 420 18.51 39.81 -15.07
N VAL A 421 18.24 38.92 -16.01
CA VAL A 421 18.94 38.86 -17.31
C VAL A 421 18.62 40.10 -18.18
N LEU A 422 17.38 40.63 -18.12
CA LEU A 422 16.97 41.81 -18.88
C LEU A 422 17.51 43.13 -18.30
N THR A 423 17.89 43.14 -17.01
CA THR A 423 18.47 44.35 -16.37
C THR A 423 19.99 44.45 -16.49
N VAL A 424 20.67 43.35 -16.82
CA VAL A 424 22.14 43.33 -17.02
C VAL A 424 22.52 43.61 -18.50
N SER A 425 21.55 43.60 -19.40
CA SER A 425 21.73 43.85 -20.83
C SER A 425 21.33 45.27 -21.29
N ARG A 426 21.30 46.25 -20.35
CA ARG A 426 21.15 47.72 -20.67
C ARG A 426 22.35 48.52 -20.28
#